data_3ce7c08f96667993052300fd390891ba
#
_entry.id   3ce7c08f96667993052300fd390891ba
#
_cell.length_a   1.000
_cell.length_b   1.000
_cell.length_c   1.000
_cell.angle_alpha   90.00
_cell.angle_beta   90.00
_cell.angle_gamma   90.00
#
_symmetry.space_group_name_H-M   'P 1'
#
loop_
_entity.id
_entity.type
_entity.pdbx_description
1 polymer ?
#
loop_
_entity_poly.entity_id
_entity_poly.type
_entity_poly.pdbx_seq_one_letter_code
_entity_poly.pdbx_strand_id
1 'polypeptide(L)'
;GALIRLADWFGVDWLAIPPGTVDPYSPKVIHASMGSLARVSLRFETDSELLVTLAKENKEIYLADMLGEKPKNILNAKSGCLVLGNEGNGPSNFWKKNHDYSVTIDKSTQSKTESLNVATAAAILLYEINS
;
A
#
# COMPACT_ATOMS: atom_id res chain seq x y z
N GLY A 1 5.58 10.06 5.46
CA GLY A 1 6.80 9.75 6.20
C GLY A 1 6.97 8.28 6.49
N ALA A 2 6.10 7.69 7.29
CA ALA A 2 6.24 6.29 7.71
C ALA A 2 6.16 5.31 6.52
N LEU A 3 5.25 5.54 5.59
CA LEU A 3 5.13 4.68 4.41
C LEU A 3 6.37 4.73 3.52
N ILE A 4 6.99 5.91 3.38
CA ILE A 4 8.21 6.06 2.59
C ILE A 4 9.36 5.26 3.24
N ARG A 5 9.47 5.30 4.56
CA ARG A 5 10.49 4.52 5.29
C ARG A 5 10.25 3.02 5.13
N LEU A 6 9.02 2.57 5.20
CA LEU A 6 8.68 1.16 4.98
C LEU A 6 8.99 0.71 3.54
N ALA A 7 8.67 1.56 2.56
CA ALA A 7 8.98 1.27 1.17
C ALA A 7 10.50 1.11 0.97
N ASP A 8 11.30 1.98 1.59
CA ASP A 8 12.74 1.86 1.55
C ASP A 8 13.22 0.57 2.23
N TRP A 9 12.70 0.28 3.42
CA TRP A 9 13.10 -0.90 4.20
C TRP A 9 12.84 -2.20 3.46
N PHE A 10 11.67 -2.34 2.85
CA PHE A 10 11.30 -3.56 2.16
C PHE A 10 11.68 -3.60 0.68
N GLY A 11 12.41 -2.58 0.20
CA GLY A 11 12.87 -2.56 -1.19
C GLY A 11 11.74 -2.41 -2.21
N VAL A 12 10.70 -1.68 -1.85
CA VAL A 12 9.60 -1.37 -2.76
C VAL A 12 10.11 -0.46 -3.88
N ASP A 13 9.81 -0.79 -5.13
CA ASP A 13 10.35 -0.06 -6.28
C ASP A 13 9.82 1.37 -6.35
N TRP A 14 8.54 1.57 -6.07
CA TRP A 14 7.94 2.89 -6.14
C TRP A 14 6.72 2.99 -5.24
N LEU A 15 6.36 4.23 -4.92
CA LEU A 15 5.19 4.57 -4.12
C LEU A 15 4.35 5.57 -4.90
N ALA A 16 3.09 5.23 -5.17
CA ALA A 16 2.18 6.12 -5.86
C ALA A 16 1.47 7.04 -4.86
N ILE A 17 1.40 8.30 -5.21
CA ILE A 17 0.78 9.34 -4.38
C ILE A 17 -0.30 10.02 -5.23
N PRO A 18 -1.58 9.79 -4.93
CA PRO A 18 -2.66 10.44 -5.65
C PRO A 18 -2.65 11.96 -5.44
N PRO A 19 -3.13 12.76 -6.40
CA PRO A 19 -3.30 14.18 -6.22
C PRO A 19 -4.18 14.50 -5.00
N GLY A 20 -3.85 15.55 -4.28
CA GLY A 20 -4.62 15.97 -3.11
C GLY A 20 -4.18 15.37 -1.79
N THR A 21 -3.22 14.45 -1.80
CA THR A 21 -2.62 13.93 -0.57
C THR A 21 -1.54 14.89 -0.06
N VAL A 22 -1.04 14.61 1.15
CA VAL A 22 0.02 15.41 1.75
C VAL A 22 1.24 15.45 0.84
N ASP A 23 1.84 16.64 0.68
CA ASP A 23 3.06 16.82 -0.10
C ASP A 23 4.21 16.01 0.52
N PRO A 24 4.77 15.02 -0.22
CA PRO A 24 5.85 14.18 0.32
C PRO A 24 7.16 14.95 0.52
N TYR A 25 7.29 16.13 -0.07
CA TYR A 25 8.46 16.97 0.06
C TYR A 25 8.32 18.06 1.12
N SER A 26 7.23 18.05 1.91
CA SER A 26 7.11 18.98 3.02
C SER A 26 8.20 18.72 4.07
N PRO A 27 8.67 19.73 4.80
CA PRO A 27 9.70 19.52 5.81
C PRO A 27 9.34 18.46 6.85
N LYS A 28 8.09 18.38 7.24
CA LYS A 28 7.61 17.38 8.20
C LYS A 28 7.75 15.96 7.67
N VAL A 29 7.38 15.74 6.42
CA VAL A 29 7.47 14.43 5.79
C VAL A 29 8.92 14.04 5.56
N ILE A 30 9.77 14.95 5.09
CA ILE A 30 11.19 14.70 4.90
C ILE A 30 11.85 14.31 6.21
N HIS A 31 11.57 15.02 7.31
CA HIS A 31 12.11 14.69 8.61
C HIS A 31 11.66 13.30 9.07
N ALA A 32 10.38 12.99 8.94
CA ALA A 32 9.84 11.70 9.35
C ALA A 32 10.39 10.53 8.53
N SER A 33 10.71 10.74 7.25
CA SER A 33 11.25 9.69 6.37
C SER A 33 12.74 9.43 6.62
N MET A 34 13.45 10.35 7.29
CA MET A 34 14.85 10.19 7.66
C MET A 34 15.77 9.84 6.48
N GLY A 35 15.54 10.49 5.33
CA GLY A 35 16.36 10.29 4.14
C GLY A 35 15.86 9.22 3.17
N SER A 36 14.92 8.38 3.55
CA SER A 36 14.37 7.35 2.67
C SER A 36 13.74 7.94 1.41
N LEU A 37 13.27 9.18 1.47
CA LEU A 37 12.69 9.88 0.33
C LEU A 37 13.63 9.93 -0.88
N ALA A 38 14.94 9.99 -0.65
CA ALA A 38 15.93 10.02 -1.74
C ALA A 38 16.12 8.66 -2.41
N ARG A 39 15.69 7.57 -1.77
CA ARG A 39 15.89 6.20 -2.25
C ARG A 39 14.63 5.55 -2.82
N VAL A 40 13.46 6.12 -2.57
CA VAL A 40 12.19 5.57 -3.03
C VAL A 40 11.69 6.40 -4.20
N SER A 41 11.36 5.74 -5.31
CA SER A 41 10.76 6.40 -6.47
C SER A 41 9.33 6.77 -6.16
N LEU A 42 8.95 8.02 -6.40
CA LEU A 42 7.59 8.50 -6.21
C LEU A 42 6.91 8.69 -7.55
N ARG A 43 5.66 8.25 -7.65
CA ARG A 43 4.81 8.46 -8.84
C ARG A 43 3.60 9.28 -8.44
N PHE A 44 3.37 10.38 -9.15
CA PHE A 44 2.24 11.29 -8.91
C PHE A 44 1.21 11.06 -10.01
N GLU A 45 0.33 10.10 -9.78
CA GLU A 45 -0.67 9.69 -10.77
C GLU A 45 -2.04 9.62 -10.10
N THR A 46 -3.09 9.89 -10.88
CA THR A 46 -4.46 9.61 -10.44
C THR A 46 -4.67 8.10 -10.41
N ASP A 47 -5.72 7.66 -9.71
CA ASP A 47 -6.04 6.23 -9.66
C ASP A 47 -6.27 5.65 -11.06
N SER A 48 -6.96 6.40 -11.93
CA SER A 48 -7.22 5.97 -13.30
C SER A 48 -5.94 5.84 -14.12
N GLU A 49 -5.03 6.80 -13.99
CA GLU A 49 -3.73 6.74 -14.67
C GLU A 49 -2.89 5.57 -14.18
N LEU A 50 -2.88 5.35 -12.87
CA LEU A 50 -2.15 4.25 -12.28
C LEU A 50 -2.67 2.89 -12.74
N LEU A 51 -3.99 2.73 -12.83
CA LEU A 51 -4.60 1.50 -13.33
C LEU A 51 -4.12 1.17 -14.75
N VAL A 52 -4.09 2.18 -15.63
CA VAL A 52 -3.60 2.01 -17.01
C VAL A 52 -2.13 1.61 -17.02
N THR A 53 -1.31 2.27 -16.20
CA THR A 53 0.13 1.97 -16.10
C THR A 53 0.35 0.53 -15.62
N LEU A 54 -0.36 0.10 -14.59
CA LEU A 54 -0.24 -1.26 -14.06
C LEU A 54 -0.65 -2.32 -15.09
N ALA A 55 -1.70 -2.05 -15.86
CA ALA A 55 -2.13 -2.96 -16.92
C ALA A 55 -1.07 -3.09 -18.01
N LYS A 56 -0.43 -1.98 -18.40
CA LYS A 56 0.65 -1.98 -19.39
C LYS A 56 1.88 -2.76 -18.90
N GLU A 57 2.18 -2.68 -17.62
CA GLU A 57 3.32 -3.36 -17.01
C GLU A 57 3.01 -4.81 -16.62
N ASN A 58 1.79 -5.28 -16.87
CA ASN A 58 1.30 -6.61 -16.47
C ASN A 58 1.47 -6.86 -14.97
N LYS A 59 1.21 -5.84 -14.16
CA LYS A 59 1.27 -5.95 -12.69
C LYS A 59 -0.07 -6.31 -12.12
N GLU A 60 -0.12 -7.31 -11.26
CA GLU A 60 -1.32 -7.67 -10.53
C GLU A 60 -1.54 -6.71 -9.36
N ILE A 61 -2.80 -6.44 -9.06
CA ILE A 61 -3.21 -5.48 -8.05
C ILE A 61 -3.75 -6.24 -6.83
N TYR A 62 -3.11 -6.02 -5.69
CA TYR A 62 -3.46 -6.62 -4.41
C TYR A 62 -4.04 -5.54 -3.52
N LEU A 63 -5.32 -5.68 -3.18
CA LEU A 63 -6.04 -4.72 -2.36
C LEU A 63 -6.05 -5.17 -0.90
N ALA A 64 -5.59 -4.32 0.01
CA ALA A 64 -5.67 -4.59 1.44
C ALA A 64 -7.12 -4.40 1.89
N ASP A 65 -7.80 -5.49 2.23
CA ASP A 65 -9.20 -5.52 2.59
C ASP A 65 -9.42 -6.53 3.72
N MET A 66 -10.38 -6.25 4.60
CA MET A 66 -10.70 -7.13 5.73
C MET A 66 -11.19 -8.52 5.32
N LEU A 67 -11.73 -8.65 4.11
CA LEU A 67 -12.28 -9.91 3.60
C LEU A 67 -11.31 -10.65 2.68
N GLY A 68 -10.05 -10.25 2.62
CA GLY A 68 -9.07 -10.83 1.73
C GLY A 68 -8.43 -12.11 2.26
N GLU A 69 -7.52 -12.65 1.46
CA GLU A 69 -6.71 -13.81 1.83
C GLU A 69 -5.41 -13.38 2.52
N LYS A 70 -4.78 -14.30 3.26
CA LYS A 70 -3.49 -14.02 3.86
C LYS A 70 -2.42 -13.84 2.79
N PRO A 71 -1.50 -12.85 2.92
CA PRO A 71 -0.50 -12.58 1.89
C PRO A 71 0.34 -13.79 1.48
N LYS A 72 0.73 -14.63 2.42
CA LYS A 72 1.56 -15.80 2.11
C LYS A 72 0.88 -16.86 1.26
N ASN A 73 -0.44 -16.75 1.08
CA ASN A 73 -1.19 -17.60 0.16
C ASN A 73 -1.24 -17.02 -1.26
N ILE A 74 -0.65 -15.84 -1.46
CA ILE A 74 -0.61 -15.13 -2.74
C ILE A 74 0.82 -15.22 -3.28
N LEU A 75 1.07 -16.14 -4.19
CA LEU A 75 2.42 -16.49 -4.64
C LEU A 75 3.16 -15.34 -5.33
N ASN A 76 2.48 -14.49 -6.06
CA ASN A 76 3.09 -13.45 -6.88
C ASN A 76 2.93 -12.04 -6.31
N ALA A 77 2.53 -11.91 -5.05
CA ALA A 77 2.29 -10.60 -4.44
C ALA A 77 3.54 -9.72 -4.45
N LYS A 78 4.73 -10.32 -4.35
CA LYS A 78 5.99 -9.58 -4.32
C LYS A 78 6.26 -8.80 -5.61
N SER A 79 5.77 -9.27 -6.75
CA SER A 79 5.96 -8.59 -8.04
C SER A 79 4.78 -7.69 -8.44
N GLY A 80 3.76 -7.61 -7.61
CA GLY A 80 2.56 -6.83 -7.89
C GLY A 80 2.55 -5.45 -7.25
N CYS A 81 1.39 -4.85 -7.26
CA CYS A 81 1.13 -3.56 -6.63
C CYS A 81 0.19 -3.75 -5.44
N LEU A 82 0.61 -3.31 -4.27
CA LEU A 82 -0.21 -3.34 -3.07
C LEU A 82 -0.94 -2.01 -2.92
N VAL A 83 -2.27 -2.04 -2.87
CA VAL A 83 -3.11 -0.87 -2.67
C VAL A 83 -3.62 -0.86 -1.23
N LEU A 84 -3.37 0.25 -0.54
CA LEU A 84 -3.79 0.43 0.85
C LEU A 84 -5.03 1.32 0.90
N GLY A 85 -5.92 1.03 1.84
CA GLY A 85 -7.09 1.86 2.08
C GLY A 85 -6.76 3.08 2.92
N ASN A 86 -7.72 4.01 2.98
CA ASN A 86 -7.65 5.17 3.87
C ASN A 86 -7.99 4.75 5.31
N GLU A 87 -7.42 5.47 6.27
CA GLU A 87 -7.76 5.25 7.66
C GLU A 87 -9.25 5.55 7.88
N GLY A 88 -9.93 4.64 8.58
CA GLY A 88 -11.34 4.78 8.94
C GLY A 88 -12.34 4.38 7.88
N ASN A 89 -12.02 4.51 6.60
CA ASN A 89 -12.97 4.23 5.49
C ASN A 89 -12.64 2.97 4.69
N GLY A 90 -11.48 2.34 4.96
CA GLY A 90 -11.06 1.17 4.21
C GLY A 90 -10.73 1.47 2.75
N PRO A 91 -10.76 0.45 1.88
CA PRO A 91 -10.42 0.61 0.47
C PRO A 91 -11.40 1.53 -0.26
N SER A 92 -10.89 2.30 -1.23
CA SER A 92 -11.73 3.13 -2.06
C SER A 92 -12.62 2.30 -2.98
N ASN A 93 -13.75 2.86 -3.39
CA ASN A 93 -14.65 2.16 -4.34
C ASN A 93 -13.99 1.88 -5.68
N PHE A 94 -13.12 2.78 -6.13
CA PHE A 94 -12.36 2.59 -7.37
C PHE A 94 -11.55 1.31 -7.34
N TRP A 95 -10.77 1.09 -6.27
CA TRP A 95 -9.92 -0.09 -6.17
C TRP A 95 -10.70 -1.35 -5.80
N LYS A 96 -11.84 -1.22 -5.13
CA LYS A 96 -12.75 -2.36 -4.92
C LYS A 96 -13.25 -2.94 -6.24
N LYS A 97 -13.42 -2.09 -7.25
CA LYS A 97 -13.88 -2.50 -8.59
C LYS A 97 -12.74 -2.89 -9.52
N ASN A 98 -11.51 -2.54 -9.19
CA ASN A 98 -10.36 -2.67 -10.10
C ASN A 98 -9.15 -3.28 -9.38
N HIS A 99 -9.29 -4.50 -8.91
CA HIS A 99 -8.18 -5.24 -8.33
C HIS A 99 -8.26 -6.71 -8.72
N ASP A 100 -7.14 -7.40 -8.59
CA ASP A 100 -7.06 -8.81 -8.93
C ASP A 100 -7.24 -9.70 -7.71
N TYR A 101 -6.65 -9.32 -6.57
CA TYR A 101 -6.72 -10.10 -5.33
C TYR A 101 -6.94 -9.19 -4.14
N SER A 102 -7.64 -9.72 -3.14
CA SER A 102 -7.77 -9.06 -1.84
C SER A 102 -6.87 -9.77 -0.82
N VAL A 103 -6.16 -9.01 -0.01
CA VAL A 103 -5.31 -9.54 1.07
C VAL A 103 -5.73 -8.94 2.39
N THR A 104 -5.53 -9.66 3.47
CA THR A 104 -5.96 -9.22 4.80
C THR A 104 -4.95 -9.53 5.88
N ILE A 105 -5.11 -8.86 7.00
CA ILE A 105 -4.44 -9.16 8.25
C ILE A 105 -5.49 -9.75 9.18
N ASP A 106 -5.25 -10.94 9.69
CA ASP A 106 -6.19 -11.59 10.58
C ASP A 106 -6.43 -10.74 11.83
N LYS A 107 -7.69 -10.62 12.18
CA LYS A 107 -8.13 -9.87 13.34
C LYS A 107 -8.59 -10.86 14.41
N SER A 108 -8.25 -10.59 15.67
CA SER A 108 -8.80 -11.37 16.78
C SER A 108 -10.33 -11.30 16.76
N THR A 109 -10.99 -12.43 17.01
CA THR A 109 -12.44 -12.48 17.09
C THR A 109 -13.00 -11.63 18.23
N GLN A 110 -12.16 -11.31 19.21
CA GLN A 110 -12.55 -10.49 20.37
C GLN A 110 -12.26 -9.00 20.16
N SER A 111 -11.58 -8.62 19.08
CA SER A 111 -11.23 -7.23 18.84
C SER A 111 -12.45 -6.42 18.45
N LYS A 112 -12.55 -5.21 19.00
CA LYS A 112 -13.57 -4.23 18.65
C LYS A 112 -13.00 -3.07 17.80
N THR A 113 -11.71 -3.13 17.49
CA THR A 113 -11.06 -2.15 16.63
C THR A 113 -11.50 -2.36 15.19
N GLU A 114 -11.88 -1.30 14.50
CA GLU A 114 -12.39 -1.39 13.13
C GLU A 114 -11.29 -1.55 12.10
N SER A 115 -10.14 -0.89 12.29
CA SER A 115 -9.04 -0.93 11.34
C SER A 115 -7.71 -0.70 12.03
N LEU A 116 -6.63 -1.09 11.37
CA LEU A 116 -5.28 -0.74 11.78
C LEU A 116 -4.87 0.57 11.11
N ASN A 117 -3.93 1.27 11.74
CA ASN A 117 -3.25 2.39 11.10
C ASN A 117 -2.64 1.94 9.77
N VAL A 118 -2.72 2.76 8.73
CA VAL A 118 -2.29 2.38 7.38
C VAL A 118 -0.81 2.01 7.33
N ALA A 119 0.06 2.71 8.06
CA ALA A 119 1.48 2.38 8.10
C ALA A 119 1.73 1.04 8.81
N THR A 120 1.00 0.78 9.89
CA THR A 120 1.08 -0.51 10.59
C THR A 120 0.62 -1.66 9.70
N ALA A 121 -0.49 -1.49 9.01
CA ALA A 121 -1.00 -2.50 8.09
C ALA A 121 0.01 -2.74 6.95
N ALA A 122 0.57 -1.68 6.39
CA ALA A 122 1.58 -1.78 5.35
C ALA A 122 2.80 -2.56 5.82
N ALA A 123 3.29 -2.30 7.04
CA ALA A 123 4.44 -3.00 7.59
C ALA A 123 4.19 -4.51 7.70
N ILE A 124 3.03 -4.89 8.20
CA ILE A 124 2.68 -6.30 8.38
C ILE A 124 2.55 -6.99 7.02
N LEU A 125 1.83 -6.38 6.09
CA LEU A 125 1.61 -6.96 4.76
C LEU A 125 2.93 -7.08 3.97
N LEU A 126 3.76 -6.05 3.99
CA LEU A 126 5.04 -6.08 3.29
C LEU A 126 5.99 -7.11 3.89
N TYR A 127 5.99 -7.26 5.21
CA TYR A 127 6.77 -8.29 5.86
C TYR A 127 6.34 -9.69 5.41
N GLU A 128 5.04 -9.97 5.42
CA GLU A 128 4.50 -11.27 5.02
C GLU A 128 4.75 -11.55 3.53
N ILE A 129 4.57 -10.55 2.67
CA ILE A 129 4.81 -10.70 1.23
C ILE A 129 6.27 -11.03 0.93
N ASN A 130 7.20 -10.48 1.71
CA ASN A 130 8.64 -10.69 1.50
C ASN A 130 9.23 -11.85 2.30
N SER A 131 8.44 -12.53 3.10
CA SER A 131 8.95 -13.64 3.92
C SER A 131 9.00 -14.97 3.17
#